data_347e3399d6a6b37552ed9bb781c63128
#
_entry.id   347e3399d6a6b37552ed9bb781c63128
#
_cell.length_a   1.000
_cell.length_b   1.000
_cell.length_c   1.000
_cell.angle_alpha   90.00
_cell.angle_beta   90.00
_cell.angle_gamma   90.00
#
_symmetry.space_group_name_H-M   'P 1'
#
loop_
_entity.id
_entity.type
_entity.pdbx_description
1 polymer ?
#
loop_
_entity_poly.entity_id
_entity_poly.type
_entity_poly.pdbx_seq_one_letter_code
_entity_poly.pdbx_strand_id
1 'polypeptide(L)'
;LAGQNRYTANQDDFAKIPGMPVAYWASDAILNCFLDKKPLDSQYKMREGIHTADNERFLRLWYEVNWNTVVYEASSYEDIDNHGRWVPYNKGGSYRKWYGNNDWVIGFDSVYRNAMAQLKGHVRPSEGIYFQEGGTWTAVTMGGFGIRYYPAGYLFDAGGQVAVGANIITCIAYLNSVVFGEIAKLTMPTINYKCGVIKTLPNLCVNDENVAEHAKINIALSRDDWDSFETSWDFTTHPLVYLSKGLWERTNVACMMEHYYGELPKVSCPLEICYLLWQGQCNERFNKLKANEEELNRIFIDIYGLQ
;
A
#
# COMPACT_ATOMS: atom_id res chain seq x y z
N LEU A 1 -28.98 -4.12 34.69
CA LEU A 1 -28.50 -4.23 33.30
C LEU A 1 -29.37 -3.47 32.27
N ALA A 2 -30.45 -2.83 32.70
CA ALA A 2 -31.34 -2.12 31.79
C ALA A 2 -30.85 -0.65 31.67
N GLY A 3 -30.13 -0.34 30.62
CA GLY A 3 -29.77 1.03 30.25
C GLY A 3 -28.38 1.25 29.64
N GLN A 4 -27.42 0.42 29.94
CA GLN A 4 -26.02 0.64 29.50
C GLN A 4 -25.73 0.36 28.01
N ASN A 5 -26.67 -0.31 27.29
CA ASN A 5 -26.51 -0.65 25.88
C ASN A 5 -27.72 -0.26 25.02
N ARG A 6 -28.44 0.79 25.43
CA ARG A 6 -29.58 1.30 24.66
C ARG A 6 -29.15 2.56 23.90
N TYR A 7 -29.15 2.45 22.59
CA TYR A 7 -28.91 3.56 21.67
C TYR A 7 -30.24 4.00 21.04
N THR A 8 -30.38 5.29 20.80
CA THR A 8 -31.51 5.86 20.05
C THR A 8 -30.91 6.56 18.82
N ALA A 9 -31.30 6.14 17.64
CA ALA A 9 -30.85 6.76 16.37
C ALA A 9 -32.08 7.02 15.50
N ASN A 10 -32.00 8.08 14.68
CA ASN A 10 -33.02 8.35 13.68
C ASN A 10 -32.78 7.41 12.49
N GLN A 11 -33.82 6.71 12.05
CA GLN A 11 -33.75 5.78 10.91
C GLN A 11 -33.35 6.51 9.61
N ASP A 12 -33.70 7.78 9.46
CA ASP A 12 -33.34 8.60 8.30
C ASP A 12 -31.83 8.83 8.18
N ASP A 13 -31.09 8.74 9.30
CA ASP A 13 -29.63 8.90 9.30
C ASP A 13 -28.91 7.72 8.59
N PHE A 14 -29.50 6.54 8.59
CA PHE A 14 -28.93 5.39 7.89
C PHE A 14 -28.94 5.57 6.38
N ALA A 15 -29.89 6.33 5.84
CA ALA A 15 -29.94 6.66 4.40
C ALA A 15 -28.82 7.59 3.95
N LYS A 16 -28.13 8.27 4.86
CA LYS A 16 -27.00 9.16 4.57
C LYS A 16 -25.73 8.39 4.13
N ILE A 17 -25.63 7.12 4.52
CA ILE A 17 -24.47 6.28 4.22
C ILE A 17 -24.81 5.34 3.05
N PRO A 18 -23.96 5.22 2.01
CA PRO A 18 -24.16 4.27 0.91
C PRO A 18 -24.35 2.85 1.41
N GLY A 19 -25.40 2.18 0.92
CA GLY A 19 -25.78 0.85 1.39
C GLY A 19 -26.67 0.82 2.64
N MET A 20 -26.99 1.97 3.23
CA MET A 20 -27.86 2.14 4.39
C MET A 20 -27.54 1.19 5.57
N PRO A 21 -26.27 1.11 6.01
CA PRO A 21 -25.93 0.26 7.15
C PRO A 21 -26.62 0.80 8.42
N VAL A 22 -26.97 -0.11 9.33
CA VAL A 22 -27.53 0.27 10.65
C VAL A 22 -26.39 0.76 11.55
N ALA A 23 -25.87 1.96 11.27
CA ALA A 23 -24.70 2.56 11.92
C ALA A 23 -25.09 3.54 13.03
N TYR A 24 -25.84 3.06 14.04
CA TYR A 24 -26.35 3.88 15.16
C TYR A 24 -25.25 4.49 16.05
N TRP A 25 -24.01 4.06 15.88
CA TRP A 25 -22.84 4.58 16.60
C TRP A 25 -22.06 5.65 15.83
N ALA A 26 -22.41 5.90 14.56
CA ALA A 26 -21.75 6.92 13.76
C ALA A 26 -22.04 8.31 14.33
N SER A 27 -20.99 9.11 14.53
CA SER A 27 -21.13 10.49 14.94
C SER A 27 -21.69 11.37 13.82
N ASP A 28 -22.31 12.50 14.18
CA ASP A 28 -22.80 13.48 13.21
C ASP A 28 -21.67 13.97 12.30
N ALA A 29 -20.45 14.12 12.81
CA ALA A 29 -19.28 14.51 12.03
C ALA A 29 -18.97 13.50 10.92
N ILE A 30 -19.04 12.19 11.21
CA ILE A 30 -18.86 11.13 10.20
C ILE A 30 -20.02 11.16 9.19
N LEU A 31 -21.27 11.30 9.64
CA LEU A 31 -22.43 11.38 8.76
C LEU A 31 -22.34 12.57 7.81
N ASN A 32 -21.88 13.72 8.30
CA ASN A 32 -21.68 14.93 7.50
C ASN A 32 -20.60 14.74 6.42
N CYS A 33 -19.56 13.92 6.68
CA CYS A 33 -18.59 13.58 5.63
C CYS A 33 -19.25 12.92 4.41
N PHE A 34 -20.26 12.07 4.61
CA PHE A 34 -20.99 11.45 3.50
C PHE A 34 -21.92 12.41 2.76
N LEU A 35 -22.43 13.44 3.44
CA LEU A 35 -23.34 14.42 2.83
C LEU A 35 -22.60 15.52 2.09
N ASP A 36 -21.51 16.03 2.68
CA ASP A 36 -20.83 17.24 2.23
C ASP A 36 -19.71 16.95 1.21
N LYS A 37 -19.21 15.73 1.17
CA LYS A 37 -18.07 15.38 0.31
C LYS A 37 -18.49 14.57 -0.91
N LYS A 38 -17.80 14.82 -2.02
CA LYS A 38 -17.93 13.98 -3.21
C LYS A 38 -17.34 12.60 -2.92
N PRO A 39 -17.81 11.55 -3.61
CA PRO A 39 -17.21 10.23 -3.47
C PRO A 39 -15.80 10.17 -4.08
N LEU A 40 -14.98 9.22 -3.63
CA LEU A 40 -13.61 9.02 -4.09
C LEU A 40 -13.51 8.86 -5.62
N ASP A 41 -14.51 8.23 -6.27
CA ASP A 41 -14.52 8.05 -7.73
C ASP A 41 -14.72 9.34 -8.54
N SER A 42 -15.03 10.44 -7.86
CA SER A 42 -15.04 11.77 -8.51
C SER A 42 -13.64 12.26 -8.92
N GLN A 43 -12.58 11.71 -8.31
CA GLN A 43 -11.19 12.11 -8.54
C GLN A 43 -10.29 10.92 -8.87
N TYR A 44 -10.56 9.73 -8.32
CA TYR A 44 -9.70 8.56 -8.43
C TYR A 44 -10.42 7.42 -9.13
N LYS A 45 -9.76 6.78 -10.09
CA LYS A 45 -10.26 5.55 -10.71
C LYS A 45 -9.86 4.37 -9.83
N MET A 46 -10.83 3.79 -9.13
CA MET A 46 -10.61 2.59 -8.30
C MET A 46 -11.15 1.37 -9.03
N ARG A 47 -10.28 0.39 -9.28
CA ARG A 47 -10.61 -0.75 -10.16
C ARG A 47 -10.02 -2.06 -9.66
N GLU A 48 -10.70 -3.14 -10.03
CA GLU A 48 -10.14 -4.48 -10.03
C GLU A 48 -9.42 -4.76 -11.36
N GLY A 49 -8.48 -5.70 -11.32
CA GLY A 49 -7.64 -6.02 -12.46
C GLY A 49 -7.94 -7.33 -13.12
N ILE A 50 -6.90 -7.92 -13.67
CA ILE A 50 -6.94 -9.09 -14.53
C ILE A 50 -7.38 -10.33 -13.78
N HIS A 51 -8.33 -11.08 -14.34
CA HIS A 51 -8.60 -12.47 -13.99
C HIS A 51 -7.92 -13.34 -15.04
N THR A 52 -6.81 -13.97 -14.70
CA THR A 52 -6.03 -14.79 -15.65
C THR A 52 -6.76 -16.05 -16.07
N ALA A 53 -7.69 -16.54 -15.25
CA ALA A 53 -8.33 -17.87 -15.32
C ALA A 53 -7.37 -19.07 -15.09
N ASP A 54 -6.05 -18.84 -15.09
CA ASP A 54 -5.03 -19.86 -14.82
C ASP A 54 -3.76 -19.18 -14.27
N ASN A 55 -3.71 -18.97 -12.97
CA ASN A 55 -2.59 -18.30 -12.32
C ASN A 55 -1.29 -19.12 -12.41
N GLU A 56 -1.36 -20.44 -12.34
CA GLU A 56 -0.19 -21.30 -12.40
C GLU A 56 0.53 -21.20 -13.75
N ARG A 57 -0.22 -20.96 -14.81
CA ARG A 57 0.32 -20.78 -16.14
C ARG A 57 0.90 -19.39 -16.38
N PHE A 58 0.25 -18.33 -15.88
CA PHE A 58 0.53 -16.94 -16.28
C PHE A 58 1.26 -16.12 -15.24
N LEU A 59 1.34 -16.55 -13.99
CA LEU A 59 2.02 -15.82 -12.93
C LEU A 59 3.29 -16.57 -12.50
N ARG A 60 4.29 -15.80 -12.11
CA ARG A 60 5.52 -16.30 -11.48
C ARG A 60 5.93 -15.34 -10.37
N LEU A 61 6.69 -15.87 -9.42
CA LEU A 61 7.48 -15.03 -8.54
C LEU A 61 8.63 -14.44 -9.36
N TRP A 62 9.01 -13.22 -9.07
CA TRP A 62 9.99 -12.51 -9.89
C TRP A 62 11.33 -13.26 -10.05
N TYR A 63 11.75 -14.02 -9.07
CA TYR A 63 12.99 -14.81 -9.08
C TYR A 63 12.87 -16.15 -9.83
N GLU A 64 11.67 -16.53 -10.29
CA GLU A 64 11.45 -17.73 -11.11
C GLU A 64 11.61 -17.46 -12.61
N VAL A 65 11.82 -16.21 -13.00
CA VAL A 65 11.90 -15.80 -14.40
C VAL A 65 13.27 -15.22 -14.74
N ASN A 66 13.60 -15.21 -16.02
CA ASN A 66 14.80 -14.52 -16.47
C ASN A 66 14.60 -13.01 -16.34
N TRP A 67 15.41 -12.37 -15.49
CA TRP A 67 15.40 -10.95 -15.19
C TRP A 67 15.39 -10.05 -16.44
N ASN A 68 16.19 -10.42 -17.47
CA ASN A 68 16.30 -9.67 -18.72
C ASN A 68 15.02 -9.70 -19.57
N THR A 69 14.02 -10.50 -19.19
CA THR A 69 12.72 -10.57 -19.87
C THR A 69 11.59 -9.91 -19.08
N VAL A 70 11.92 -9.22 -17.99
CA VAL A 70 10.97 -8.43 -17.20
C VAL A 70 11.00 -6.97 -17.64
N VAL A 71 9.84 -6.44 -18.02
CA VAL A 71 9.66 -5.04 -18.45
C VAL A 71 9.11 -4.25 -17.27
N TYR A 72 10.01 -3.62 -16.48
CA TYR A 72 9.65 -2.91 -15.26
C TYR A 72 8.93 -1.59 -15.52
N GLU A 73 9.25 -0.92 -16.61
CA GLU A 73 8.71 0.41 -16.95
C GLU A 73 7.82 0.32 -18.21
N ALA A 74 7.03 -0.75 -18.32
CA ALA A 74 6.12 -0.90 -19.43
C ALA A 74 5.13 0.27 -19.49
N SER A 75 4.93 0.85 -20.64
CA SER A 75 3.95 1.92 -20.89
C SER A 75 2.84 1.48 -21.85
N SER A 76 3.06 0.39 -22.57
CA SER A 76 2.15 -0.14 -23.58
C SER A 76 2.30 -1.65 -23.76
N TYR A 77 1.38 -2.26 -24.49
CA TYR A 77 1.50 -3.66 -24.92
C TYR A 77 2.67 -3.87 -25.88
N GLU A 78 2.93 -2.86 -26.71
CA GLU A 78 4.04 -2.89 -27.67
C GLU A 78 5.40 -2.92 -26.95
N ASP A 79 5.56 -2.17 -25.87
CA ASP A 79 6.78 -2.20 -25.05
C ASP A 79 7.05 -3.62 -24.55
N ILE A 80 6.03 -4.32 -24.09
CA ILE A 80 6.17 -5.69 -23.59
C ILE A 80 6.55 -6.64 -24.74
N ASP A 81 5.86 -6.52 -25.88
CA ASP A 81 6.10 -7.39 -27.03
C ASP A 81 7.51 -7.22 -27.62
N ASN A 82 8.10 -6.01 -27.52
CA ASN A 82 9.41 -5.70 -28.06
C ASN A 82 10.57 -5.98 -27.08
N HIS A 83 10.33 -5.86 -25.75
CA HIS A 83 11.43 -5.86 -24.77
C HIS A 83 11.41 -7.04 -23.80
N GLY A 84 10.31 -7.79 -23.73
CA GLY A 84 10.26 -8.91 -22.81
C GLY A 84 8.96 -9.70 -22.87
N ARG A 85 8.58 -10.25 -21.72
CA ARG A 85 7.36 -11.05 -21.54
C ARG A 85 6.68 -10.74 -20.23
N TRP A 86 7.49 -10.55 -19.18
CA TRP A 86 7.02 -10.46 -17.82
C TRP A 86 6.86 -9.01 -17.41
N VAL A 87 5.83 -8.71 -16.65
CA VAL A 87 5.51 -7.36 -16.15
C VAL A 87 5.25 -7.45 -14.66
N PRO A 88 5.73 -6.50 -13.83
CA PRO A 88 5.38 -6.42 -12.42
C PRO A 88 3.86 -6.46 -12.19
N TYR A 89 3.43 -7.22 -11.17
CA TYR A 89 2.02 -7.54 -10.99
C TYR A 89 1.55 -7.40 -9.56
N ASN A 90 0.65 -6.46 -9.32
CA ASN A 90 0.01 -6.25 -8.02
C ASN A 90 -1.03 -7.36 -7.76
N LYS A 91 -0.64 -8.42 -7.05
CA LYS A 91 -1.53 -9.55 -6.76
C LYS A 91 -2.28 -9.43 -5.42
N GLY A 92 -1.93 -8.49 -4.60
CA GLY A 92 -2.34 -8.40 -3.20
C GLY A 92 -1.24 -8.91 -2.27
N GLY A 93 -1.58 -9.73 -1.29
CA GLY A 93 -0.62 -10.29 -0.34
C GLY A 93 -0.97 -10.00 1.12
N SER A 94 0.00 -10.15 2.03
CA SER A 94 -0.15 -9.89 3.46
C SER A 94 -0.46 -8.42 3.75
N TYR A 95 -0.98 -8.16 4.96
CA TYR A 95 -1.21 -6.79 5.40
C TYR A 95 0.09 -5.99 5.41
N ARG A 96 0.08 -4.89 4.66
CA ARG A 96 1.19 -3.93 4.63
C ARG A 96 0.67 -2.56 4.16
N LYS A 97 1.19 -1.48 4.74
CA LYS A 97 0.94 -0.11 4.33
C LYS A 97 2.14 0.43 3.54
N TRP A 98 1.94 1.49 2.82
CA TRP A 98 2.90 2.37 2.15
C TRP A 98 3.66 1.74 1.00
N TYR A 99 4.37 0.61 1.17
CA TYR A 99 5.16 -0.05 0.12
C TYR A 99 5.35 -1.54 0.40
N GLY A 100 5.55 -2.37 -0.65
CA GLY A 100 5.90 -3.79 -0.57
C GLY A 100 4.84 -4.73 -1.18
N ASN A 101 5.02 -6.04 -0.99
CA ASN A 101 4.31 -7.14 -1.67
C ASN A 101 4.55 -7.14 -3.19
N ASN A 102 5.73 -6.75 -3.62
CA ASN A 102 6.18 -6.75 -5.01
C ASN A 102 6.83 -8.10 -5.35
N ASP A 103 6.07 -9.19 -5.26
CA ASP A 103 6.59 -10.55 -5.40
C ASP A 103 6.33 -11.14 -6.79
N TRP A 104 5.31 -10.62 -7.49
CA TRP A 104 4.76 -11.28 -8.65
C TRP A 104 5.04 -10.56 -9.95
N VAL A 105 5.21 -11.36 -11.00
CA VAL A 105 5.20 -10.92 -12.39
C VAL A 105 4.17 -11.71 -13.18
N ILE A 106 3.54 -11.08 -14.15
CA ILE A 106 2.59 -11.72 -15.08
C ILE A 106 3.23 -11.82 -16.46
N GLY A 107 3.10 -12.98 -17.11
CA GLY A 107 3.41 -13.13 -18.53
C GLY A 107 2.36 -12.40 -19.36
N PHE A 108 2.76 -11.39 -20.10
CA PHE A 108 1.82 -10.49 -20.77
C PHE A 108 2.22 -10.05 -22.19
N ASP A 109 3.17 -10.75 -22.81
CA ASP A 109 3.44 -10.61 -24.25
C ASP A 109 2.21 -11.04 -25.08
N SER A 110 2.22 -10.79 -26.37
CA SER A 110 1.12 -11.12 -27.28
C SER A 110 0.73 -12.59 -27.27
N VAL A 111 1.71 -13.49 -27.06
CA VAL A 111 1.48 -14.94 -26.96
C VAL A 111 0.67 -15.27 -25.71
N TYR A 112 1.04 -14.71 -24.55
CA TYR A 112 0.35 -14.94 -23.28
C TYR A 112 -1.00 -14.25 -23.24
N ARG A 113 -1.13 -13.01 -23.75
CA ARG A 113 -2.43 -12.33 -23.88
C ARG A 113 -3.42 -13.13 -24.73
N ASN A 114 -2.97 -13.65 -25.86
CA ASN A 114 -3.80 -14.48 -26.73
C ASN A 114 -4.18 -15.82 -26.07
N ALA A 115 -3.24 -16.45 -25.37
CA ALA A 115 -3.50 -17.69 -24.64
C ALA A 115 -4.54 -17.49 -23.51
N MET A 116 -4.43 -16.40 -22.72
CA MET A 116 -5.41 -16.04 -21.71
C MET A 116 -6.81 -15.79 -22.32
N ALA A 117 -6.88 -15.12 -23.46
CA ALA A 117 -8.14 -14.78 -24.12
C ALA A 117 -8.95 -15.99 -24.57
N GLN A 118 -8.33 -17.17 -24.70
CA GLN A 118 -9.01 -18.45 -25.03
C GLN A 118 -9.59 -19.14 -23.79
N LEU A 119 -9.26 -18.70 -22.58
CA LEU A 119 -9.70 -19.36 -21.36
C LEU A 119 -11.07 -18.84 -20.90
N LYS A 120 -11.96 -19.77 -20.53
CA LYS A 120 -13.23 -19.41 -19.91
C LYS A 120 -12.98 -18.76 -18.54
N GLY A 121 -13.56 -17.59 -18.33
CA GLY A 121 -13.42 -16.83 -17.08
C GLY A 121 -12.27 -15.83 -17.09
N HIS A 122 -11.45 -15.77 -18.16
CA HIS A 122 -10.51 -14.68 -18.33
C HIS A 122 -11.23 -13.37 -18.62
N VAL A 123 -10.87 -12.32 -17.90
CA VAL A 123 -11.29 -10.95 -18.17
C VAL A 123 -10.15 -9.99 -17.90
N ARG A 124 -10.08 -8.93 -18.68
CA ARG A 124 -9.15 -7.81 -18.54
C ARG A 124 -9.92 -6.49 -18.38
N PRO A 125 -10.52 -6.27 -17.23
CA PRO A 125 -11.19 -5.00 -17.00
C PRO A 125 -10.15 -3.89 -16.85
N SER A 126 -10.56 -2.66 -17.12
CA SER A 126 -9.79 -1.47 -16.76
C SER A 126 -8.46 -1.27 -17.51
N GLU A 127 -8.35 -1.75 -18.74
CA GLU A 127 -7.14 -1.60 -19.58
C GLU A 127 -6.68 -0.13 -19.72
N GLY A 128 -7.60 0.84 -19.67
CA GLY A 128 -7.26 2.27 -19.77
C GLY A 128 -6.52 2.87 -18.57
N ILE A 129 -6.24 2.07 -17.51
CA ILE A 129 -5.43 2.51 -16.37
C ILE A 129 -4.24 1.59 -16.10
N TYR A 130 -3.96 0.62 -16.98
CA TYR A 130 -2.77 -0.20 -16.89
C TYR A 130 -1.52 0.67 -17.02
N PHE A 131 -0.43 0.25 -16.40
CA PHE A 131 0.87 0.92 -16.40
C PHE A 131 0.92 2.30 -15.70
N GLN A 132 -0.19 2.81 -15.19
CA GLN A 132 -0.19 4.06 -14.43
C GLN A 132 0.28 3.82 -13.01
N GLU A 133 1.00 4.78 -12.43
CA GLU A 133 1.35 4.77 -11.01
C GLU A 133 0.09 4.87 -10.14
N GLY A 134 0.14 4.29 -8.94
CA GLY A 134 -1.04 4.26 -8.09
C GLY A 134 -0.81 3.73 -6.71
N GLY A 135 -1.93 3.48 -6.03
CA GLY A 135 -1.99 2.72 -4.79
C GLY A 135 -2.69 1.39 -5.00
N THR A 136 -2.19 0.33 -4.36
CA THR A 136 -2.78 -1.03 -4.41
C THR A 136 -3.07 -1.56 -3.03
N TRP A 137 -4.13 -2.36 -2.90
CA TRP A 137 -4.48 -3.04 -1.65
C TRP A 137 -4.94 -4.47 -1.91
N THR A 138 -4.99 -5.26 -0.85
CA THR A 138 -5.51 -6.63 -0.90
C THR A 138 -7.01 -6.61 -0.68
N ALA A 139 -7.78 -7.11 -1.66
CA ALA A 139 -9.25 -7.06 -1.63
C ALA A 139 -9.87 -7.90 -0.51
N VAL A 140 -9.20 -8.98 -0.08
CA VAL A 140 -9.66 -9.85 1.01
C VAL A 140 -8.51 -10.06 1.98
N THR A 141 -8.62 -9.53 3.20
CA THR A 141 -7.56 -9.60 4.20
C THR A 141 -8.10 -9.60 5.63
N MET A 142 -7.49 -10.39 6.51
CA MET A 142 -7.79 -10.42 7.94
C MET A 142 -7.02 -9.34 8.74
N GLY A 143 -5.95 -8.79 8.17
CA GLY A 143 -5.09 -7.80 8.84
C GLY A 143 -5.62 -6.35 8.81
N GLY A 144 -6.83 -6.14 8.29
CA GLY A 144 -7.38 -4.79 8.07
C GLY A 144 -6.97 -4.19 6.72
N PHE A 145 -7.43 -2.95 6.47
CA PHE A 145 -7.12 -2.23 5.24
C PHE A 145 -5.72 -1.61 5.31
N GLY A 146 -4.96 -1.73 4.24
CA GLY A 146 -3.70 -1.04 4.04
C GLY A 146 -3.42 -0.88 2.54
N ILE A 147 -3.11 0.34 2.12
CA ILE A 147 -2.78 0.67 0.74
C ILE A 147 -1.29 0.92 0.58
N ARG A 148 -0.71 0.43 -0.50
CA ARG A 148 0.70 0.52 -0.86
C ARG A 148 0.86 1.27 -2.15
N TYR A 149 1.86 2.12 -2.23
CA TYR A 149 2.27 2.78 -3.47
C TYR A 149 2.92 1.78 -4.42
N TYR A 150 2.67 1.93 -5.71
CA TYR A 150 3.42 1.28 -6.79
C TYR A 150 3.70 2.28 -7.92
N PRO A 151 4.89 2.21 -8.57
CA PRO A 151 5.25 3.09 -9.67
C PRO A 151 4.52 2.73 -10.97
N ALA A 152 4.71 3.53 -12.01
CA ALA A 152 4.27 3.17 -13.35
C ALA A 152 4.88 1.86 -13.84
N GLY A 153 4.28 1.24 -14.84
CA GLY A 153 4.79 -0.02 -15.42
C GLY A 153 4.12 -1.29 -14.91
N TYR A 154 3.21 -1.20 -13.95
CA TYR A 154 2.57 -2.35 -13.32
C TYR A 154 1.22 -2.72 -13.94
N LEU A 155 0.93 -4.00 -13.87
CA LEU A 155 -0.41 -4.56 -14.03
C LEU A 155 -0.94 -5.03 -12.68
N PHE A 156 -2.22 -5.38 -12.59
CA PHE A 156 -2.85 -5.70 -11.31
C PHE A 156 -3.94 -6.78 -11.43
N ASP A 157 -4.11 -7.51 -10.34
CA ASP A 157 -5.02 -8.65 -10.16
C ASP A 157 -6.39 -8.19 -9.65
N ALA A 158 -7.38 -9.02 -9.81
CA ALA A 158 -8.68 -8.85 -9.16
C ALA A 158 -8.57 -8.83 -7.62
N GLY A 159 -7.60 -9.56 -7.06
CA GLY A 159 -7.29 -9.57 -5.63
C GLY A 159 -6.38 -8.44 -5.16
N GLY A 160 -5.61 -7.85 -6.08
CA GLY A 160 -4.74 -6.67 -5.87
C GLY A 160 -5.34 -5.43 -6.52
N GLN A 161 -6.43 -4.93 -5.95
CA GLN A 161 -7.17 -3.79 -6.50
C GLN A 161 -6.38 -2.48 -6.38
N VAL A 162 -6.68 -1.53 -7.25
CA VAL A 162 -5.89 -0.29 -7.38
C VAL A 162 -6.73 0.98 -7.37
N ALA A 163 -6.07 2.07 -6.97
CA ALA A 163 -6.50 3.45 -7.15
C ALA A 163 -5.46 4.20 -7.97
N VAL A 164 -5.89 4.92 -9.01
CA VAL A 164 -5.04 5.81 -9.81
C VAL A 164 -5.72 7.17 -9.97
N GLY A 165 -4.93 8.22 -10.12
CA GLY A 165 -5.43 9.58 -10.30
C GLY A 165 -4.41 10.63 -9.92
N ALA A 166 -4.74 11.90 -10.18
CA ALA A 166 -3.88 13.02 -9.77
C ALA A 166 -3.73 13.07 -8.24
N ASN A 167 -2.53 13.41 -7.76
CA ASN A 167 -2.21 13.48 -6.33
C ASN A 167 -2.45 12.17 -5.58
N ILE A 168 -2.15 11.04 -6.20
CA ILE A 168 -2.37 9.70 -5.62
C ILE A 168 -1.69 9.53 -4.24
N ILE A 169 -0.59 10.22 -3.99
CA ILE A 169 0.14 10.19 -2.72
C ILE A 169 -0.75 10.65 -1.54
N THR A 170 -1.50 11.74 -1.71
CA THR A 170 -2.42 12.22 -0.67
C THR A 170 -3.63 11.31 -0.49
N CYS A 171 -4.06 10.63 -1.55
CA CYS A 171 -5.06 9.56 -1.46
C CYS A 171 -4.54 8.38 -0.65
N ILE A 172 -3.31 7.94 -0.87
CA ILE A 172 -2.66 6.87 -0.09
C ILE A 172 -2.56 7.28 1.39
N ALA A 173 -2.24 8.54 1.69
CA ALA A 173 -2.22 9.06 3.05
C ALA A 173 -3.59 8.95 3.73
N TYR A 174 -4.65 9.43 3.07
CA TYR A 174 -6.01 9.33 3.58
C TYR A 174 -6.45 7.89 3.78
N LEU A 175 -6.28 7.03 2.77
CA LEU A 175 -6.69 5.64 2.83
C LEU A 175 -5.91 4.80 3.87
N ASN A 176 -4.71 5.22 4.28
CA ASN A 176 -3.95 4.61 5.37
C ASN A 176 -4.26 5.19 6.75
N SER A 177 -5.07 6.24 6.85
CA SER A 177 -5.40 6.92 8.11
C SER A 177 -6.43 6.16 8.94
N VAL A 178 -6.47 6.44 10.23
CA VAL A 178 -7.51 5.93 11.14
C VAL A 178 -8.89 6.45 10.75
N VAL A 179 -8.97 7.67 10.20
CA VAL A 179 -10.23 8.28 9.74
C VAL A 179 -10.88 7.42 8.64
N PHE A 180 -10.10 7.02 7.64
CA PHE A 180 -10.60 6.07 6.64
C PHE A 180 -10.99 4.74 7.26
N GLY A 181 -10.19 4.23 8.21
CA GLY A 181 -10.49 2.99 8.92
C GLY A 181 -11.85 3.00 9.61
N GLU A 182 -12.21 4.09 10.28
CA GLU A 182 -13.53 4.23 10.93
C GLU A 182 -14.67 4.35 9.91
N ILE A 183 -14.48 5.13 8.84
CA ILE A 183 -15.47 5.24 7.75
C ILE A 183 -15.67 3.88 7.05
N ALA A 184 -14.60 3.14 6.81
CA ALA A 184 -14.64 1.84 6.17
C ALA A 184 -15.41 0.79 7.01
N LYS A 185 -15.27 0.80 8.34
CA LYS A 185 -16.00 -0.09 9.24
C LYS A 185 -17.53 0.05 9.14
N LEU A 186 -18.03 1.23 8.76
CA LEU A 186 -19.46 1.47 8.59
C LEU A 186 -20.01 0.75 7.36
N THR A 187 -19.24 0.67 6.28
CA THR A 187 -19.68 0.16 4.98
C THR A 187 -19.11 -1.21 4.64
N MET A 188 -17.98 -1.55 5.23
CA MET A 188 -17.25 -2.81 5.01
C MET A 188 -16.89 -3.48 6.34
N PRO A 189 -17.88 -3.93 7.13
CA PRO A 189 -17.64 -4.52 8.46
C PRO A 189 -17.02 -5.94 8.40
N THR A 190 -16.60 -6.39 7.22
CA THR A 190 -16.03 -7.72 6.99
C THR A 190 -14.58 -7.60 6.52
N ILE A 191 -13.98 -8.74 6.15
CA ILE A 191 -12.62 -8.82 5.61
C ILE A 191 -12.50 -8.39 4.12
N ASN A 192 -13.61 -7.94 3.51
CA ASN A 192 -13.68 -7.64 2.08
C ASN A 192 -13.61 -6.13 1.83
N TYR A 193 -12.53 -5.68 1.22
CA TYR A 193 -12.27 -4.29 0.84
C TYR A 193 -12.39 -4.12 -0.68
N LYS A 194 -13.63 -4.18 -1.20
CA LYS A 194 -13.90 -4.10 -2.63
C LYS A 194 -13.82 -2.68 -3.16
N CYS A 195 -13.13 -2.46 -4.28
CA CYS A 195 -13.04 -1.15 -4.93
C CYS A 195 -14.41 -0.56 -5.26
N GLY A 196 -15.40 -1.42 -5.57
CA GLY A 196 -16.78 -1.01 -5.82
C GLY A 196 -17.45 -0.29 -4.64
N VAL A 197 -17.07 -0.61 -3.39
CA VAL A 197 -17.55 0.08 -2.19
C VAL A 197 -16.63 1.26 -1.86
N ILE A 198 -15.30 1.06 -1.84
CA ILE A 198 -14.34 2.10 -1.47
C ILE A 198 -14.53 3.37 -2.33
N LYS A 199 -14.75 3.22 -3.62
CA LYS A 199 -14.94 4.36 -4.54
C LYS A 199 -16.14 5.25 -4.20
N THR A 200 -17.15 4.73 -3.48
CA THR A 200 -18.35 5.47 -3.07
C THR A 200 -18.19 6.20 -1.73
N LEU A 201 -17.08 5.95 -1.02
CA LEU A 201 -16.80 6.60 0.26
C LEU A 201 -16.41 8.08 0.06
N PRO A 202 -16.57 8.91 1.11
CA PRO A 202 -16.25 10.33 1.02
C PRO A 202 -14.80 10.55 0.62
N ASN A 203 -14.56 11.46 -0.32
CA ASN A 203 -13.22 11.90 -0.67
C ASN A 203 -12.75 12.93 0.34
N LEU A 204 -11.99 12.48 1.33
CA LEU A 204 -11.35 13.31 2.35
C LEU A 204 -9.86 13.56 2.04
N CYS A 205 -9.44 13.31 0.80
CA CYS A 205 -8.07 13.65 0.38
C CYS A 205 -7.91 15.17 0.38
N VAL A 206 -6.84 15.62 0.99
CA VAL A 206 -6.49 17.04 1.01
C VAL A 206 -5.34 17.30 0.06
N ASN A 207 -5.41 18.38 -0.69
CA ASN A 207 -4.29 18.82 -1.51
C ASN A 207 -3.37 19.69 -0.65
N ASP A 208 -2.68 19.05 0.29
CA ASP A 208 -1.78 19.66 1.25
C ASP A 208 -0.37 19.10 1.05
N GLU A 209 0.61 20.00 0.92
CA GLU A 209 1.99 19.63 0.64
C GLU A 209 2.63 18.89 1.83
N ASN A 210 2.26 19.26 3.06
CA ASN A 210 2.73 18.60 4.27
C ASN A 210 2.23 17.15 4.36
N VAL A 211 0.95 16.90 4.03
CA VAL A 211 0.38 15.54 3.95
C VAL A 211 1.12 14.72 2.88
N ALA A 212 1.38 15.32 1.71
CA ALA A 212 2.10 14.64 0.63
C ALA A 212 3.55 14.31 1.03
N GLU A 213 4.23 15.22 1.73
CA GLU A 213 5.60 15.00 2.20
C GLU A 213 5.68 13.85 3.22
N HIS A 214 4.83 13.84 4.26
CA HIS A 214 4.78 12.75 5.23
C HIS A 214 4.49 11.41 4.57
N ALA A 215 3.57 11.37 3.60
CA ALA A 215 3.26 10.15 2.86
C ALA A 215 4.44 9.66 2.01
N LYS A 216 5.14 10.56 1.32
CA LYS A 216 6.36 10.23 0.55
C LYS A 216 7.47 9.66 1.45
N ILE A 217 7.67 10.27 2.62
CA ILE A 217 8.64 9.77 3.60
C ILE A 217 8.23 8.37 4.07
N ASN A 218 6.95 8.13 4.37
CA ASN A 218 6.47 6.82 4.80
C ASN A 218 6.62 5.75 3.71
N ILE A 219 6.39 6.10 2.45
CA ILE A 219 6.63 5.21 1.30
C ILE A 219 8.12 4.88 1.21
N ALA A 220 9.00 5.86 1.33
CA ALA A 220 10.45 5.66 1.26
C ALA A 220 10.95 4.78 2.41
N LEU A 221 10.55 5.05 3.66
CA LEU A 221 10.91 4.24 4.83
C LEU A 221 10.44 2.78 4.69
N SER A 222 9.22 2.58 4.17
CA SER A 222 8.67 1.24 3.95
C SER A 222 9.35 0.52 2.77
N ARG A 223 9.81 1.27 1.77
CA ARG A 223 10.61 0.75 0.67
C ARG A 223 11.99 0.31 1.15
N ASP A 224 12.68 1.14 1.93
CA ASP A 224 13.98 0.81 2.52
C ASP A 224 13.91 -0.46 3.38
N ASP A 225 12.80 -0.64 4.12
CA ASP A 225 12.55 -1.86 4.89
C ASP A 225 12.36 -3.06 3.96
N TRP A 226 11.51 -2.93 2.94
CA TRP A 226 11.23 -3.99 1.96
C TRP A 226 12.49 -4.42 1.22
N ASP A 227 13.29 -3.44 0.73
CA ASP A 227 14.50 -3.68 -0.06
C ASP A 227 15.70 -4.15 0.79
N SER A 228 15.55 -4.19 2.12
CA SER A 228 16.55 -4.78 3.04
C SER A 228 16.55 -6.33 3.01
N PHE A 229 15.59 -6.96 2.34
CA PHE A 229 15.41 -8.41 2.29
C PHE A 229 15.48 -8.96 0.87
N GLU A 230 15.99 -10.18 0.72
CA GLU A 230 16.15 -10.91 -0.56
C GLU A 230 14.82 -11.21 -1.26
N THR A 231 13.69 -10.96 -0.62
CA THR A 231 12.36 -11.03 -1.23
C THR A 231 12.07 -9.87 -2.18
N SER A 232 12.81 -8.77 -2.09
CA SER A 232 12.73 -7.65 -3.02
C SER A 232 13.61 -7.88 -4.24
N TRP A 233 13.12 -7.53 -5.43
CA TRP A 233 13.94 -7.49 -6.64
C TRP A 233 14.92 -6.29 -6.67
N ASP A 234 14.72 -5.28 -5.81
CA ASP A 234 15.64 -4.15 -5.61
C ASP A 234 16.68 -4.44 -4.51
N PHE A 235 16.67 -5.63 -3.91
CA PHE A 235 17.66 -6.04 -2.94
C PHE A 235 19.07 -6.07 -3.55
N THR A 236 20.00 -5.39 -2.91
CA THR A 236 21.40 -5.32 -3.38
C THR A 236 22.37 -6.01 -2.43
N THR A 237 22.19 -5.82 -1.14
CA THR A 237 23.11 -6.33 -0.12
C THR A 237 22.40 -6.42 1.22
N HIS A 238 22.58 -7.54 1.91
CA HIS A 238 22.07 -7.70 3.27
C HIS A 238 22.63 -6.62 4.20
N PRO A 239 21.84 -5.94 5.05
CA PRO A 239 22.28 -4.85 5.90
C PRO A 239 23.50 -5.17 6.77
N LEU A 240 23.59 -6.38 7.33
CA LEU A 240 24.76 -6.79 8.10
C LEU A 240 26.04 -6.85 7.25
N VAL A 241 25.93 -7.27 5.98
CA VAL A 241 27.08 -7.29 5.05
C VAL A 241 27.48 -5.88 4.66
N TYR A 242 26.51 -5.00 4.38
CA TYR A 242 26.76 -3.59 4.10
C TYR A 242 27.48 -2.91 5.26
N LEU A 243 26.98 -3.07 6.48
CA LEU A 243 27.57 -2.50 7.70
C LEU A 243 28.96 -3.09 8.00
N SER A 244 29.19 -4.38 7.72
CA SER A 244 30.49 -5.00 7.95
C SER A 244 31.58 -4.40 7.06
N LYS A 245 31.27 -4.01 5.82
CA LYS A 245 32.22 -3.31 4.93
C LYS A 245 32.64 -1.97 5.53
N GLY A 246 31.71 -1.16 6.06
CA GLY A 246 31.99 0.08 6.74
C GLY A 246 32.85 -0.08 8.01
N LEU A 247 32.72 -1.20 8.74
CA LEU A 247 33.60 -1.51 9.89
C LEU A 247 35.07 -1.65 9.48
N TRP A 248 35.33 -2.25 8.31
CA TRP A 248 36.70 -2.39 7.80
C TRP A 248 37.30 -1.06 7.34
N GLU A 249 36.46 -0.15 6.85
CA GLU A 249 36.88 1.19 6.40
C GLU A 249 37.04 2.20 7.54
N ARG A 250 36.81 1.81 8.78
CA ARG A 250 36.95 2.57 10.04
C ARG A 250 36.25 3.95 10.06
N THR A 251 35.32 4.21 9.19
CA THR A 251 34.60 5.48 9.12
C THR A 251 33.26 5.41 9.86
N ASN A 252 33.12 6.15 10.94
CA ASN A 252 31.86 6.49 11.62
C ASN A 252 31.17 5.44 12.52
N VAL A 253 31.69 4.22 12.72
CA VAL A 253 31.02 3.25 13.59
C VAL A 253 30.80 3.77 15.00
N ALA A 254 31.82 4.38 15.61
CA ALA A 254 31.72 4.97 16.94
C ALA A 254 30.64 6.07 17.00
N CYS A 255 30.61 6.95 16.02
CA CYS A 255 29.60 8.00 15.94
C CYS A 255 28.18 7.45 15.74
N MET A 256 28.01 6.41 14.92
CA MET A 256 26.71 5.74 14.76
C MET A 256 26.26 5.02 16.03
N MET A 257 27.16 4.35 16.72
CA MET A 257 26.84 3.70 17.99
C MET A 257 26.46 4.72 19.07
N GLU A 258 27.19 5.82 19.15
CA GLU A 258 26.85 6.93 20.05
C GLU A 258 25.49 7.55 19.69
N HIS A 259 25.20 7.73 18.41
CA HIS A 259 23.90 8.24 17.95
C HIS A 259 22.73 7.34 18.40
N TYR A 260 22.84 6.02 18.24
CA TYR A 260 21.73 5.11 18.55
C TYR A 260 21.62 4.73 20.04
N TYR A 261 22.73 4.70 20.76
CA TYR A 261 22.78 4.14 22.14
C TYR A 261 23.31 5.12 23.19
N GLY A 262 23.77 6.33 22.78
CA GLY A 262 24.32 7.35 23.68
C GLY A 262 25.71 7.05 24.22
N GLU A 263 26.18 5.81 24.09
CA GLU A 263 27.52 5.36 24.49
C GLU A 263 28.01 4.22 23.61
N LEU A 264 29.30 3.98 23.61
CA LEU A 264 29.89 2.83 22.93
C LEU A 264 29.62 1.56 23.74
N PRO A 265 28.83 0.60 23.24
CA PRO A 265 28.62 -0.67 23.91
C PRO A 265 29.93 -1.44 23.97
N LYS A 266 30.14 -2.15 25.09
CA LYS A 266 31.30 -3.02 25.29
C LYS A 266 31.11 -4.32 24.50
N VAL A 267 31.30 -4.28 23.19
CA VAL A 267 31.20 -5.42 22.30
C VAL A 267 32.56 -5.79 21.73
N SER A 268 32.82 -7.08 21.64
CA SER A 268 34.11 -7.61 21.15
C SER A 268 33.99 -8.26 19.77
N CYS A 269 32.77 -8.51 19.29
CA CYS A 269 32.49 -9.19 18.04
C CYS A 269 32.02 -8.20 16.95
N PRO A 270 32.70 -8.11 15.79
CA PRO A 270 32.27 -7.24 14.68
C PRO A 270 30.84 -7.49 14.21
N LEU A 271 30.37 -8.74 14.21
CA LEU A 271 29.00 -9.08 13.81
C LEU A 271 27.97 -8.52 14.80
N GLU A 272 28.27 -8.54 16.09
CA GLU A 272 27.42 -7.95 17.12
C GLU A 272 27.32 -6.42 16.96
N ILE A 273 28.41 -5.75 16.62
CA ILE A 273 28.38 -4.32 16.26
C ILE A 273 27.48 -4.06 15.06
N CYS A 274 27.62 -4.83 13.98
CA CYS A 274 26.76 -4.71 12.81
C CYS A 274 25.28 -4.92 13.16
N TYR A 275 24.97 -5.91 13.99
CA TYR A 275 23.61 -6.19 14.44
C TYR A 275 23.02 -5.02 15.24
N LEU A 276 23.77 -4.47 16.20
CA LEU A 276 23.32 -3.33 16.99
C LEU A 276 23.10 -2.10 16.12
N LEU A 277 24.00 -1.80 15.18
CA LEU A 277 23.83 -0.71 14.22
C LEU A 277 22.56 -0.90 13.37
N TRP A 278 22.34 -2.10 12.86
CA TRP A 278 21.13 -2.40 12.08
C TRP A 278 19.85 -2.30 12.93
N GLN A 279 19.88 -2.81 14.15
CA GLN A 279 18.78 -2.65 15.11
C GLN A 279 18.47 -1.17 15.37
N GLY A 280 19.50 -0.34 15.56
CA GLY A 280 19.36 1.13 15.70
C GLY A 280 18.65 1.75 14.50
N GLN A 281 19.11 1.44 13.28
CA GLN A 281 18.50 1.91 12.03
C GLN A 281 17.04 1.46 11.88
N CYS A 282 16.73 0.20 12.21
CA CYS A 282 15.35 -0.31 12.16
C CYS A 282 14.45 0.43 13.15
N ASN A 283 14.93 0.65 14.39
CA ASN A 283 14.19 1.40 15.40
C ASN A 283 13.95 2.86 14.99
N GLU A 284 14.95 3.51 14.42
CA GLU A 284 14.82 4.88 13.92
C GLU A 284 13.78 4.97 12.80
N ARG A 285 13.84 4.07 11.79
CA ARG A 285 12.85 3.98 10.72
C ARG A 285 11.44 3.74 11.27
N PHE A 286 11.29 2.80 12.19
CA PHE A 286 9.99 2.50 12.83
C PHE A 286 9.44 3.72 13.57
N ASN A 287 10.25 4.38 14.39
CA ASN A 287 9.82 5.54 15.17
C ASN A 287 9.46 6.72 14.27
N LYS A 288 10.21 6.94 13.19
CA LYS A 288 9.90 7.98 12.20
C LYS A 288 8.60 7.69 11.45
N LEU A 289 8.42 6.45 11.00
CA LEU A 289 7.18 6.02 10.34
C LEU A 289 5.97 6.21 11.27
N LYS A 290 6.09 5.76 12.52
CA LYS A 290 5.04 5.90 13.55
C LYS A 290 4.70 7.37 13.78
N ALA A 291 5.69 8.23 14.00
CA ALA A 291 5.47 9.65 14.23
C ALA A 291 4.77 10.33 13.03
N ASN A 292 5.16 9.97 11.79
CA ASN A 292 4.51 10.48 10.60
C ASN A 292 3.05 9.97 10.45
N GLU A 293 2.77 8.70 10.78
CA GLU A 293 1.40 8.17 10.78
C GLU A 293 0.52 8.86 11.84
N GLU A 294 1.05 9.10 13.04
CA GLU A 294 0.36 9.84 14.10
C GLU A 294 0.05 11.27 13.69
N GLU A 295 0.99 11.96 13.05
CA GLU A 295 0.78 13.31 12.53
C GLU A 295 -0.25 13.34 11.41
N LEU A 296 -0.18 12.43 10.43
CA LEU A 296 -1.20 12.31 9.39
C LEU A 296 -2.59 12.05 9.98
N ASN A 297 -2.70 11.17 10.97
CA ASN A 297 -3.96 10.91 11.65
C ASN A 297 -4.50 12.17 12.35
N ARG A 298 -3.63 12.93 13.05
CA ARG A 298 -3.99 14.19 13.70
C ARG A 298 -4.52 15.21 12.68
N ILE A 299 -3.81 15.38 11.55
CA ILE A 299 -4.22 16.29 10.49
C ILE A 299 -5.62 15.92 9.96
N PHE A 300 -5.87 14.65 9.65
CA PHE A 300 -7.19 14.22 9.13
C PHE A 300 -8.29 14.34 10.18
N ILE A 301 -8.02 14.04 11.45
CA ILE A 301 -8.98 14.20 12.56
C ILE A 301 -9.36 15.68 12.71
N ASP A 302 -8.36 16.58 12.74
CA ASP A 302 -8.57 18.02 12.97
C ASP A 302 -9.34 18.67 11.80
N ILE A 303 -8.97 18.35 10.55
CA ILE A 303 -9.62 18.92 9.35
C ILE A 303 -11.12 18.59 9.29
N TYR A 304 -11.50 17.41 9.76
CA TYR A 304 -12.88 16.92 9.64
C TYR A 304 -13.64 16.90 10.98
N GLY A 305 -13.05 17.42 12.07
CA GLY A 305 -13.70 17.52 13.37
C GLY A 305 -14.13 16.16 13.94
N LEU A 306 -13.31 15.14 13.72
CA LEU A 306 -13.57 13.74 14.09
C LEU A 306 -12.93 13.36 15.45
N GLN A 307 -12.84 14.32 16.37
CA GLN A 307 -12.25 14.15 17.72
C GLN A 307 -13.10 13.27 18.61
#